data_c16130de05ce4d5447f86edf8448e89d
#
_entry.id   c16130de05ce4d5447f86edf8448e89d
#
_cell.length_a   1.000
_cell.length_b   1.000
_cell.length_c   1.000
_cell.angle_alpha   90.00
_cell.angle_beta   90.00
_cell.angle_gamma   90.00
#
_symmetry.space_group_name_H-M   'P 1'
#
loop_
_entity.id
_entity.type
_entity.pdbx_description
1 polymer ?
#
loop_
_entity_poly.entity_id
_entity_poly.type
_entity_poly.pdbx_seq_one_letter_code
_entity_poly.pdbx_strand_id
1 'polypeptide(L)'
;MKEKGIFCLLKALKNLEKNNIIYKAKIAGNIDEKFSKEILQLFNELENTEYVGIVNGDEKINLLKWGNIFVLPTFYKMEGQPISILEAMATKNLVVTTNHAGIPDVFKDKVNGYLVKKNSIKSIQDILTYIATNKGEIQKIATYNKEYFLHNFTVNAFKKNLIKIIK
;
A
#
# COMPACT_ATOMS: atom_id res chain seq x y z
N MET A 1 10.32 2.11 -9.51
CA MET A 1 11.43 2.75 -8.73
C MET A 1 11.80 1.89 -7.52
N LYS A 2 13.09 1.61 -7.33
CA LYS A 2 13.63 0.83 -6.20
C LYS A 2 13.17 1.39 -4.85
N GLU A 3 13.19 2.70 -4.71
CA GLU A 3 12.86 3.41 -3.47
C GLU A 3 11.37 3.36 -3.07
N LYS A 4 10.48 2.88 -3.95
CA LYS A 4 9.09 2.54 -3.57
C LYS A 4 9.01 1.21 -2.80
N GLY A 5 10.16 0.53 -2.59
CA GLY A 5 10.27 -0.64 -1.75
C GLY A 5 9.96 -1.97 -2.43
N ILE A 6 9.89 -2.00 -3.76
CA ILE A 6 9.50 -3.20 -4.53
C ILE A 6 10.37 -4.41 -4.22
N PHE A 7 11.69 -4.26 -4.10
CA PHE A 7 12.59 -5.37 -3.80
C PHE A 7 12.32 -5.99 -2.43
N CYS A 8 12.08 -5.14 -1.43
CA CYS A 8 11.77 -5.62 -0.08
C CYS A 8 10.41 -6.32 -0.05
N LEU A 9 9.43 -5.79 -0.80
CA LEU A 9 8.11 -6.39 -0.88
C LEU A 9 8.17 -7.77 -1.56
N LEU A 10 8.76 -7.90 -2.75
CA LEU A 10 8.87 -9.19 -3.46
C LEU A 10 9.60 -10.24 -2.63
N LYS A 11 10.70 -9.86 -1.96
CA LYS A 11 11.43 -10.77 -1.08
C LYS A 11 10.62 -11.16 0.17
N ALA A 12 9.82 -10.25 0.72
CA ALA A 12 8.91 -10.56 1.82
C ALA A 12 7.80 -11.53 1.38
N LEU A 13 7.20 -11.31 0.20
CA LEU A 13 6.20 -12.20 -0.39
C LEU A 13 6.77 -13.61 -0.61
N LYS A 14 8.00 -13.72 -1.14
CA LYS A 14 8.70 -15.01 -1.26
C LYS A 14 8.85 -15.73 0.07
N ASN A 15 9.16 -15.00 1.13
CA ASN A 15 9.24 -15.60 2.47
C ASN A 15 7.86 -16.03 3.00
N LEU A 16 6.78 -15.33 2.66
CA LEU A 16 5.42 -15.77 3.00
C LEU A 16 5.08 -17.09 2.31
N GLU A 17 5.40 -17.26 1.02
CA GLU A 17 5.19 -18.52 0.30
C GLU A 17 5.97 -19.68 0.94
N LYS A 18 7.25 -19.44 1.26
CA LYS A 18 8.07 -20.47 1.97
C LYS A 18 7.50 -20.87 3.32
N ASN A 19 6.77 -19.97 3.98
CA ASN A 19 6.13 -20.23 5.28
C ASN A 19 4.67 -20.68 5.12
N ASN A 20 4.23 -21.07 3.91
CA ASN A 20 2.88 -21.52 3.60
C ASN A 20 1.77 -20.51 3.98
N ILE A 21 2.08 -19.22 3.97
CA ILE A 21 1.09 -18.16 4.16
C ILE A 21 0.36 -17.92 2.83
N ILE A 22 -0.94 -18.18 2.83
CA ILE A 22 -1.79 -18.05 1.64
C ILE A 22 -2.11 -16.58 1.39
N TYR A 23 -1.77 -16.10 0.22
CA TYR A 23 -2.11 -14.76 -0.29
C TYR A 23 -2.27 -14.78 -1.81
N LYS A 24 -2.79 -13.69 -2.37
CA LYS A 24 -2.68 -13.33 -3.79
C LYS A 24 -2.27 -11.87 -3.86
N ALA A 25 -1.31 -11.54 -4.71
CA ALA A 25 -0.85 -10.17 -4.88
C ALA A 25 -0.85 -9.74 -6.35
N LYS A 26 -1.24 -8.49 -6.59
CA LYS A 26 -1.09 -7.82 -7.88
C LYS A 26 -0.23 -6.58 -7.68
N ILE A 27 0.79 -6.42 -8.51
CA ILE A 27 1.72 -5.31 -8.42
C ILE A 27 1.62 -4.48 -9.69
N ALA A 28 1.28 -3.21 -9.52
CA ALA A 28 1.18 -2.24 -10.60
C ALA A 28 2.25 -1.16 -10.49
N GLY A 29 2.66 -0.63 -11.63
CA GLY A 29 3.55 0.51 -11.70
C GLY A 29 4.67 0.33 -12.72
N ASN A 30 5.39 1.41 -13.01
CA ASN A 30 6.51 1.35 -13.92
C ASN A 30 7.72 0.66 -13.26
N ILE A 31 8.33 -0.27 -13.98
CA ILE A 31 9.61 -0.89 -13.63
C ILE A 31 10.72 -0.05 -14.28
N ASP A 32 11.63 0.46 -13.49
CA ASP A 32 12.82 1.16 -13.93
C ASP A 32 13.71 0.19 -14.75
N GLU A 33 14.05 0.56 -15.98
CA GLU A 33 14.84 -0.27 -16.91
C GLU A 33 16.14 -0.80 -16.28
N LYS A 34 16.79 0.03 -15.48
CA LYS A 34 18.02 -0.33 -14.75
C LYS A 34 17.86 -1.56 -13.85
N PHE A 35 16.66 -1.79 -13.34
CA PHE A 35 16.35 -2.87 -12.39
C PHE A 35 15.38 -3.91 -12.96
N SER A 36 15.00 -3.78 -14.23
CA SER A 36 13.95 -4.61 -14.85
C SER A 36 14.29 -6.10 -14.79
N LYS A 37 15.51 -6.47 -15.16
CA LYS A 37 15.95 -7.87 -15.15
C LYS A 37 15.87 -8.50 -13.76
N GLU A 38 16.34 -7.81 -12.72
CA GLU A 38 16.33 -8.32 -11.34
C GLU A 38 14.90 -8.40 -10.80
N ILE A 39 14.07 -7.39 -11.08
CA ILE A 39 12.66 -7.37 -10.64
C ILE A 39 11.85 -8.47 -11.32
N LEU A 40 11.99 -8.66 -12.65
CA LEU A 40 11.29 -9.70 -13.38
C LEU A 40 11.73 -11.10 -12.93
N GLN A 41 13.01 -11.29 -12.62
CA GLN A 41 13.49 -12.55 -12.05
C GLN A 41 12.80 -12.83 -10.70
N LEU A 42 12.65 -11.83 -9.82
CA LEU A 42 11.95 -12.01 -8.55
C LEU A 42 10.46 -12.35 -8.74
N PHE A 43 9.80 -11.76 -9.75
CA PHE A 43 8.42 -12.15 -10.09
C PHE A 43 8.30 -13.61 -10.53
N ASN A 44 9.24 -14.09 -11.34
CA ASN A 44 9.26 -15.49 -11.81
C ASN A 44 9.47 -16.50 -10.68
N GLU A 45 9.95 -16.05 -9.53
CA GLU A 45 10.14 -16.88 -8.34
C GLU A 45 8.92 -16.92 -7.41
N LEU A 46 7.83 -16.24 -7.77
CA LEU A 46 6.60 -16.10 -6.98
C LEU A 46 5.41 -16.72 -7.69
N GLU A 47 4.71 -17.61 -7.01
CA GLU A 47 3.55 -18.31 -7.57
C GLU A 47 2.24 -17.52 -7.43
N ASN A 48 2.14 -16.72 -6.36
CA ASN A 48 0.91 -16.02 -5.98
C ASN A 48 0.96 -14.51 -6.25
N THR A 49 1.91 -14.06 -7.08
CA THR A 49 2.13 -12.63 -7.35
C THR A 49 2.15 -12.36 -8.85
N GLU A 50 1.29 -11.46 -9.30
CA GLU A 50 1.15 -11.02 -10.70
C GLU A 50 1.65 -9.59 -10.86
N TYR A 51 2.48 -9.34 -11.88
CA TYR A 51 2.78 -7.99 -12.35
C TYR A 51 1.78 -7.58 -13.43
N VAL A 52 1.00 -6.54 -13.16
CA VAL A 52 -0.09 -6.08 -14.06
C VAL A 52 0.28 -4.84 -14.88
N GLY A 53 1.54 -4.41 -14.85
CA GLY A 53 1.99 -3.25 -15.61
C GLY A 53 1.56 -1.91 -15.02
N ILE A 54 1.44 -0.90 -15.88
CA ILE A 54 0.98 0.44 -15.50
C ILE A 54 -0.53 0.48 -15.66
N VAL A 55 -1.23 0.84 -14.58
CA VAL A 55 -2.69 0.95 -14.56
C VAL A 55 -3.11 2.40 -14.26
N ASN A 56 -4.15 2.88 -14.94
CA ASN A 56 -4.68 4.23 -14.77
C ASN A 56 -6.22 4.22 -14.77
N GLY A 57 -6.83 5.33 -14.35
CA GLY A 57 -8.29 5.50 -14.41
C GLY A 57 -9.04 4.34 -13.74
N ASP A 58 -10.01 3.80 -14.45
CA ASP A 58 -10.88 2.72 -13.93
C ASP A 58 -10.13 1.42 -13.65
N GLU A 59 -9.09 1.10 -14.43
CA GLU A 59 -8.27 -0.09 -14.17
C GLU A 59 -7.59 0.00 -12.80
N LYS A 60 -7.04 1.16 -12.45
CA LYS A 60 -6.46 1.39 -11.13
C LYS A 60 -7.50 1.27 -10.02
N ILE A 61 -8.67 1.85 -10.21
CA ILE A 61 -9.77 1.77 -9.25
C ILE A 61 -10.21 0.32 -9.06
N ASN A 62 -10.34 -0.45 -10.14
CA ASN A 62 -10.72 -1.85 -10.09
C ASN A 62 -9.65 -2.71 -9.40
N LEU A 63 -8.37 -2.43 -9.67
CA LEU A 63 -7.27 -3.10 -9.00
C LEU A 63 -7.27 -2.83 -7.48
N LEU A 64 -7.48 -1.59 -7.06
CA LEU A 64 -7.58 -1.23 -5.65
C LEU A 64 -8.81 -1.84 -4.96
N LYS A 65 -9.95 -1.97 -5.67
CA LYS A 65 -11.15 -2.66 -5.17
C LYS A 65 -10.98 -4.18 -5.08
N TRP A 66 -10.15 -4.77 -5.94
CA TRP A 66 -9.84 -6.20 -5.91
C TRP A 66 -9.04 -6.57 -4.66
N GLY A 67 -8.12 -5.70 -4.23
CA GLY A 67 -7.33 -5.91 -3.03
C GLY A 67 -8.13 -5.60 -1.75
N ASN A 68 -7.64 -6.11 -0.64
CA ASN A 68 -8.09 -5.76 0.70
C ASN A 68 -6.95 -5.20 1.57
N ILE A 69 -5.71 -5.32 1.08
CA ILE A 69 -4.50 -4.76 1.68
C ILE A 69 -3.74 -4.02 0.60
N PHE A 70 -3.43 -2.76 0.83
CA PHE A 70 -2.55 -1.96 -0.02
C PHE A 70 -1.19 -1.82 0.64
N VAL A 71 -0.12 -2.17 -0.10
CA VAL A 71 1.25 -2.17 0.44
C VAL A 71 2.13 -1.19 -0.33
N LEU A 72 2.61 -0.15 0.34
CA LEU A 72 3.54 0.84 -0.20
C LEU A 72 4.68 1.10 0.79
N PRO A 73 5.74 0.25 0.83
CA PRO A 73 6.83 0.37 1.80
C PRO A 73 7.91 1.35 1.29
N THR A 74 7.48 2.56 0.90
CA THR A 74 8.31 3.58 0.26
C THR A 74 9.35 4.18 1.21
N PHE A 75 10.52 4.50 0.66
CA PHE A 75 11.54 5.34 1.29
C PHE A 75 12.10 6.36 0.27
N TYR A 76 11.30 6.68 -0.74
CA TYR A 76 11.65 7.61 -1.81
C TYR A 76 11.81 9.03 -1.26
N LYS A 77 13.01 9.60 -1.41
CA LYS A 77 13.36 10.91 -0.80
C LYS A 77 12.47 12.06 -1.23
N MET A 78 11.96 12.02 -2.46
CA MET A 78 11.06 13.04 -3.02
C MET A 78 9.58 12.67 -2.86
N GLU A 79 9.26 11.72 -1.96
CA GLU A 79 7.87 11.42 -1.64
C GLU A 79 7.23 12.64 -0.97
N GLY A 80 6.12 13.10 -1.51
CA GLY A 80 5.26 14.04 -0.80
C GLY A 80 4.25 13.28 0.06
N GLN A 81 2.99 13.59 -0.15
CA GLN A 81 1.85 12.83 0.37
C GLN A 81 1.39 11.86 -0.74
N PRO A 82 1.62 10.53 -0.61
CA PRO A 82 1.26 9.60 -1.68
C PRO A 82 -0.24 9.49 -1.85
N ILE A 83 -0.76 10.02 -2.95
CA ILE A 83 -2.20 9.97 -3.30
C ILE A 83 -2.71 8.52 -3.31
N SER A 84 -1.87 7.57 -3.71
CA SER A 84 -2.21 6.15 -3.74
C SER A 84 -2.64 5.57 -2.37
N ILE A 85 -2.15 6.11 -1.27
CA ILE A 85 -2.61 5.75 0.08
C ILE A 85 -4.06 6.22 0.28
N LEU A 86 -4.39 7.45 -0.12
CA LEU A 86 -5.76 7.98 -0.02
C LEU A 86 -6.72 7.22 -0.94
N GLU A 87 -6.29 6.87 -2.15
CA GLU A 87 -7.06 6.05 -3.09
C GLU A 87 -7.33 4.63 -2.52
N ALA A 88 -6.33 4.03 -1.86
CA ALA A 88 -6.48 2.76 -1.18
C ALA A 88 -7.48 2.84 -0.02
N MET A 89 -7.42 3.89 0.79
CA MET A 89 -8.41 4.13 1.84
C MET A 89 -9.81 4.33 1.26
N ALA A 90 -9.93 5.12 0.18
CA ALA A 90 -11.18 5.36 -0.53
C ALA A 90 -11.84 4.06 -1.04
N THR A 91 -11.06 3.06 -1.35
CA THR A 91 -11.49 1.76 -1.88
C THR A 91 -11.56 0.64 -0.84
N LYS A 92 -11.56 0.99 0.44
CA LYS A 92 -11.63 0.04 1.57
C LYS A 92 -10.45 -0.93 1.64
N ASN A 93 -9.22 -0.41 1.59
CA ASN A 93 -8.04 -1.21 1.86
C ASN A 93 -7.48 -0.91 3.26
N LEU A 94 -6.99 -1.94 3.95
CA LEU A 94 -6.01 -1.80 5.01
C LEU A 94 -4.68 -1.36 4.36
N VAL A 95 -3.99 -0.39 4.95
CA VAL A 95 -2.75 0.14 4.38
C VAL A 95 -1.54 -0.35 5.16
N VAL A 96 -0.50 -0.84 4.45
CA VAL A 96 0.83 -1.15 5.01
C VAL A 96 1.83 -0.21 4.35
N THR A 97 2.46 0.64 5.14
CA THR A 97 3.36 1.68 4.62
C THR A 97 4.49 1.99 5.61
N THR A 98 5.27 3.02 5.36
CA THR A 98 6.39 3.45 6.22
C THR A 98 6.10 4.81 6.86
N ASN A 99 6.76 5.10 7.96
CA ASN A 99 6.80 6.45 8.52
C ASN A 99 7.80 7.29 7.70
N HIS A 100 7.32 7.93 6.62
CA HIS A 100 8.15 8.65 5.67
C HIS A 100 7.44 9.84 5.04
N ALA A 101 8.16 10.97 4.91
CA ALA A 101 7.70 12.19 4.26
C ALA A 101 6.31 12.64 4.78
N GLY A 102 5.36 12.97 3.89
CA GLY A 102 4.00 13.38 4.26
C GLY A 102 3.02 12.25 4.58
N ILE A 103 3.49 11.00 4.71
CA ILE A 103 2.61 9.89 5.08
C ILE A 103 1.99 10.07 6.47
N PRO A 104 2.73 10.50 7.52
CA PRO A 104 2.16 10.73 8.86
C PRO A 104 1.02 11.74 8.92
N ASP A 105 0.92 12.63 7.94
CA ASP A 105 -0.14 13.64 7.88
C ASP A 105 -1.52 13.03 7.58
N VAL A 106 -1.53 11.85 6.93
CA VAL A 106 -2.76 11.17 6.47
C VAL A 106 -2.92 9.75 7.02
N PHE A 107 -1.89 9.21 7.67
CA PHE A 107 -1.85 7.83 8.13
C PHE A 107 -1.45 7.75 9.61
N LYS A 108 -2.20 6.98 10.38
CA LYS A 108 -1.90 6.67 11.77
C LYS A 108 -1.76 5.16 11.95
N ASP A 109 -0.62 4.76 12.55
CA ASP A 109 -0.32 3.34 12.81
C ASP A 109 -1.40 2.67 13.67
N LYS A 110 -1.74 1.43 13.35
CA LYS A 110 -2.80 0.60 13.98
C LYS A 110 -4.22 1.17 13.88
N VAL A 111 -4.40 2.29 13.18
CA VAL A 111 -5.72 2.89 12.91
C VAL A 111 -6.08 2.75 11.44
N ASN A 112 -5.19 3.18 10.55
CA ASN A 112 -5.39 3.07 9.10
C ASN A 112 -4.72 1.81 8.50
N GLY A 113 -3.97 1.08 9.31
CA GLY A 113 -3.17 -0.07 8.94
C GLY A 113 -1.90 -0.14 9.77
N TYR A 114 -0.78 -0.55 9.17
CA TYR A 114 0.45 -0.82 9.90
C TYR A 114 1.66 -0.14 9.28
N LEU A 115 2.53 0.40 10.13
CA LEU A 115 3.84 0.91 9.74
C LEU A 115 4.88 -0.21 9.70
N VAL A 116 5.68 -0.21 8.64
CA VAL A 116 6.85 -1.06 8.51
C VAL A 116 8.13 -0.23 8.49
N LYS A 117 9.24 -0.84 8.88
CA LYS A 117 10.55 -0.19 8.81
C LYS A 117 10.96 -0.02 7.35
N LYS A 118 11.52 1.15 7.01
CA LYS A 118 12.09 1.43 5.69
C LYS A 118 13.14 0.39 5.32
N ASN A 119 13.12 -0.07 4.07
CA ASN A 119 14.09 -1.00 3.51
C ASN A 119 14.27 -2.30 4.35
N SER A 120 13.21 -2.81 4.95
CA SER A 120 13.24 -3.99 5.82
C SER A 120 12.28 -5.07 5.33
N ILE A 121 12.85 -6.13 4.74
CA ILE A 121 12.13 -7.33 4.32
C ILE A 121 11.40 -7.96 5.51
N LYS A 122 12.14 -8.12 6.63
CA LYS A 122 11.59 -8.73 7.85
C LYS A 122 10.37 -7.98 8.38
N SER A 123 10.43 -6.65 8.44
CA SER A 123 9.31 -5.86 8.95
C SER A 123 8.06 -5.98 8.08
N ILE A 124 8.21 -6.04 6.76
CA ILE A 124 7.09 -6.27 5.83
C ILE A 124 6.52 -7.67 6.03
N GLN A 125 7.39 -8.68 6.07
CA GLN A 125 7.01 -10.08 6.28
C GLN A 125 6.25 -10.26 7.60
N ASP A 126 6.77 -9.74 8.71
CA ASP A 126 6.17 -9.88 10.04
C ASP A 126 4.75 -9.28 10.07
N ILE A 127 4.56 -8.08 9.50
CA ILE A 127 3.25 -7.44 9.45
C ILE A 127 2.28 -8.17 8.52
N LEU A 128 2.71 -8.60 7.34
CA LEU A 128 1.84 -9.36 6.44
C LEU A 128 1.44 -10.72 7.03
N THR A 129 2.36 -11.39 7.73
CA THR A 129 2.06 -12.63 8.49
C THR A 129 1.04 -12.36 9.59
N TYR A 130 1.23 -11.29 10.38
CA TYR A 130 0.29 -10.89 11.41
C TYR A 130 -1.11 -10.64 10.84
N ILE A 131 -1.23 -9.91 9.74
CA ILE A 131 -2.52 -9.62 9.09
C ILE A 131 -3.16 -10.92 8.58
N ALA A 132 -2.39 -11.83 7.99
CA ALA A 132 -2.88 -13.11 7.47
C ALA A 132 -3.49 -14.00 8.57
N THR A 133 -2.94 -13.92 9.79
CA THR A 133 -3.44 -14.66 10.97
C THR A 133 -4.55 -13.93 11.74
N ASN A 134 -4.74 -12.62 11.49
CA ASN A 134 -5.72 -11.77 12.15
C ASN A 134 -6.70 -11.13 11.15
N LYS A 135 -7.32 -11.93 10.29
CA LYS A 135 -8.16 -11.47 9.16
C LYS A 135 -9.32 -10.55 9.56
N GLY A 136 -9.83 -10.68 10.78
CA GLY A 136 -10.92 -9.82 11.29
C GLY A 136 -10.55 -8.33 11.35
N GLU A 137 -9.27 -8.00 11.51
CA GLU A 137 -8.81 -6.61 11.52
C GLU A 137 -8.88 -5.94 10.15
N ILE A 138 -8.73 -6.72 9.05
CA ILE A 138 -8.74 -6.18 7.69
C ILE A 138 -10.05 -5.43 7.46
N GLN A 139 -11.19 -6.08 7.69
CA GLN A 139 -12.50 -5.48 7.43
C GLN A 139 -12.78 -4.27 8.33
N LYS A 140 -12.39 -4.34 9.60
CA LYS A 140 -12.55 -3.25 10.57
C LYS A 140 -11.78 -2.00 10.13
N ILE A 141 -10.50 -2.16 9.84
CA ILE A 141 -9.62 -1.06 9.42
C ILE A 141 -10.03 -0.52 8.04
N ALA A 142 -10.35 -1.41 7.10
CA ALA A 142 -10.78 -1.03 5.76
C ALA A 142 -12.07 -0.19 5.76
N THR A 143 -13.03 -0.54 6.62
CA THR A 143 -14.26 0.24 6.78
C THR A 143 -13.97 1.62 7.38
N TYR A 144 -13.19 1.67 8.44
CA TYR A 144 -12.74 2.93 9.03
C TYR A 144 -12.01 3.81 8.00
N ASN A 145 -11.10 3.25 7.20
CA ASN A 145 -10.37 3.98 6.18
C ASN A 145 -11.28 4.66 5.16
N LYS A 146 -12.32 3.96 4.72
CA LYS A 146 -13.31 4.54 3.81
C LYS A 146 -14.04 5.73 4.42
N GLU A 147 -14.49 5.62 5.67
CA GLU A 147 -15.17 6.70 6.37
C GLU A 147 -14.22 7.88 6.62
N TYR A 148 -13.00 7.59 7.05
CA TYR A 148 -11.97 8.59 7.26
C TYR A 148 -11.64 9.37 5.98
N PHE A 149 -11.51 8.67 4.83
CA PHE A 149 -11.34 9.31 3.53
C PHE A 149 -12.52 10.22 3.19
N LEU A 150 -13.75 9.74 3.31
CA LEU A 150 -14.96 10.50 2.97
C LEU A 150 -15.10 11.78 3.81
N HIS A 151 -14.69 11.73 5.08
CA HIS A 151 -14.77 12.87 5.98
C HIS A 151 -13.67 13.92 5.73
N ASN A 152 -12.47 13.50 5.32
CA ASN A 152 -11.29 14.38 5.35
C ASN A 152 -10.74 14.74 3.97
N PHE A 153 -10.90 13.89 2.94
CA PHE A 153 -10.17 14.00 1.67
C PHE A 153 -11.04 14.13 0.43
N THR A 154 -12.32 14.41 0.59
CA THR A 154 -13.21 14.73 -0.53
C THR A 154 -13.15 16.22 -0.89
N VAL A 155 -13.57 16.57 -2.11
CA VAL A 155 -13.70 17.96 -2.54
C VAL A 155 -14.58 18.77 -1.58
N ASN A 156 -15.66 18.18 -1.07
CA ASN A 156 -16.53 18.84 -0.10
C ASN A 156 -15.85 19.09 1.24
N ALA A 157 -15.06 18.12 1.74
CA ALA A 157 -14.26 18.29 2.94
C ALA A 157 -13.22 19.40 2.76
N PHE A 158 -12.52 19.43 1.63
CA PHE A 158 -11.59 20.49 1.28
C PHE A 158 -12.26 21.87 1.28
N LYS A 159 -13.38 22.04 0.56
CA LYS A 159 -14.14 23.31 0.52
C LYS A 159 -14.53 23.77 1.93
N LYS A 160 -15.06 22.86 2.76
CA LYS A 160 -15.46 23.16 4.14
C LYS A 160 -14.28 23.64 4.99
N ASN A 161 -13.12 23.01 4.85
CA ASN A 161 -11.93 23.37 5.61
C ASN A 161 -11.34 24.71 5.12
N LEU A 162 -11.32 24.95 3.81
CA LEU A 162 -10.86 26.21 3.22
C LEU A 162 -11.70 27.40 3.71
N ILE A 163 -13.03 27.28 3.73
CA ILE A 163 -13.92 28.33 4.23
C ILE A 163 -13.65 28.69 5.70
N LYS A 164 -13.24 27.71 6.54
CA LYS A 164 -12.90 27.97 7.93
C LYS A 164 -11.61 28.78 8.11
N ILE A 165 -10.67 28.65 7.15
CA ILE A 165 -9.38 29.37 7.19
C ILE A 165 -9.52 30.79 6.69
N ILE A 166 -10.42 31.05 5.75
CA ILE A 166 -10.61 32.36 5.10
C ILE A 166 -11.54 33.26 5.92
N LYS A 167 -12.32 32.73 6.85
CA LYS A 167 -13.14 33.47 7.82
C LYS A 167 -12.33 33.89 9.04
#